data_ce96c7713faeae61b46e97af1c2ef3a6
#
_entry.id   ce96c7713faeae61b46e97af1c2ef3a6
#
_cell.length_a   1.000
_cell.length_b   1.000
_cell.length_c   1.000
_cell.angle_alpha   90.00
_cell.angle_beta   90.00
_cell.angle_gamma   90.00
#
_symmetry.space_group_name_H-M   'P 1'
#
loop_
_entity.id
_entity.type
_entity.pdbx_description
1 polymer ?
#
loop_
_entity_poly.entity_id
_entity_poly.type
_entity_poly.pdbx_seq_one_letter_code
_entity_poly.pdbx_strand_id
1 'polypeptide(L)'
;HIFQSAVFRAIFIIFYILIASSMLTGFLINKPEFLHRILKTTGNYFLGTFLYIILVIVVGDLIRLILKYVFHARFLEFRSTFVITGFVCMALIILISVYGILHVGTIKVTPYEVTVNKKVKDMDSLKIVLLADTHFGYSINCRHAQKMAEKINAQDPDIVCIAGDIFDNDYDAISDPEGVCNALKSIKSRYGVYACWGNHDLDEPILAGFTFGGKKKDQADPRMEQLLRDANIHLLTDEAELIDDKFYVVGRNDSSRTHKLGGQRLSPAQLTKDLDLDKPVIFIDHQPKQLQETADAGADLDLCGHTHDGQMFPGNLFIHLFWENSFGYLKKDNMHNIVTSGVGVWGPDMRVGTNCEICPITVHFQ
;
A
#
# COMPACT_ATOMS: atom_id res chain seq x y z
N HIS A 1 23.33 23.96 -29.71
CA HIS A 1 22.71 24.02 -31.03
C HIS A 1 21.46 23.13 -31.16
N ILE A 2 21.43 21.91 -30.61
CA ILE A 2 20.29 20.97 -30.72
C ILE A 2 19.00 21.58 -30.12
N PHE A 3 19.06 22.18 -28.95
CA PHE A 3 17.90 22.83 -28.29
C PHE A 3 17.42 24.13 -28.99
N GLN A 4 18.17 24.66 -29.95
CA GLN A 4 17.79 25.83 -30.74
C GLN A 4 16.97 25.44 -31.98
N SER A 5 16.99 24.16 -32.36
CA SER A 5 16.18 23.67 -33.48
C SER A 5 14.70 23.70 -33.12
N ALA A 6 13.88 24.34 -33.96
CA ALA A 6 12.42 24.36 -33.81
C ALA A 6 11.82 22.94 -33.86
N VAL A 7 12.40 22.09 -34.72
CA VAL A 7 11.98 20.67 -34.86
C VAL A 7 12.24 19.91 -33.56
N PHE A 8 13.43 20.05 -32.96
CA PHE A 8 13.75 19.37 -31.69
C PHE A 8 12.81 19.83 -30.58
N ARG A 9 12.54 21.12 -30.46
CA ARG A 9 11.59 21.65 -29.46
C ARG A 9 10.18 21.13 -29.70
N ALA A 10 9.72 21.06 -30.93
CA ALA A 10 8.41 20.51 -31.25
C ALA A 10 8.31 19.03 -30.87
N ILE A 11 9.31 18.21 -31.24
CA ILE A 11 9.36 16.79 -30.86
C ILE A 11 9.34 16.63 -29.33
N PHE A 12 10.15 17.40 -28.60
CA PHE A 12 10.20 17.35 -27.15
C PHE A 12 8.86 17.72 -26.52
N ILE A 13 8.21 18.79 -26.98
CA ILE A 13 6.90 19.23 -26.49
C ILE A 13 5.83 18.17 -26.76
N ILE A 14 5.79 17.60 -27.95
CA ILE A 14 4.83 16.55 -28.31
C ILE A 14 5.04 15.33 -27.43
N PHE A 15 6.28 14.87 -27.28
CA PHE A 15 6.60 13.72 -26.43
C PHE A 15 6.22 13.96 -24.97
N TYR A 16 6.53 15.16 -24.42
CA TYR A 16 6.14 15.55 -23.09
C TYR A 16 4.62 15.56 -22.91
N ILE A 17 3.88 16.12 -23.85
CA ILE A 17 2.40 16.16 -23.82
C ILE A 17 1.84 14.73 -23.83
N LEU A 18 2.38 13.85 -24.67
CA LEU A 18 1.93 12.45 -24.74
C LEU A 18 2.13 11.72 -23.41
N ILE A 19 3.29 11.90 -22.76
CA ILE A 19 3.56 11.31 -21.45
C ILE A 19 2.69 11.96 -20.38
N ALA A 20 2.64 13.27 -20.31
CA ALA A 20 1.87 14.00 -19.30
C ALA A 20 0.36 13.74 -19.39
N SER A 21 -0.17 13.54 -20.60
CA SER A 21 -1.57 13.21 -20.81
C SER A 21 -1.89 11.72 -20.62
N SER A 22 -0.87 10.85 -20.51
CA SER A 22 -1.08 9.39 -20.44
C SER A 22 -1.98 8.95 -19.28
N MET A 23 -1.91 9.63 -18.14
CA MET A 23 -2.77 9.39 -17.00
C MET A 23 -4.25 9.63 -17.33
N LEU A 24 -4.56 10.77 -17.97
CA LEU A 24 -5.94 11.11 -18.35
C LEU A 24 -6.41 10.25 -19.53
N THR A 25 -5.57 10.06 -20.54
CA THR A 25 -5.92 9.24 -21.71
C THR A 25 -6.06 7.76 -21.33
N GLY A 26 -5.26 7.25 -20.38
CA GLY A 26 -5.41 5.91 -19.81
C GLY A 26 -6.68 5.74 -18.99
N PHE A 27 -7.26 6.81 -18.45
CA PHE A 27 -8.56 6.77 -17.82
C PHE A 27 -9.72 6.76 -18.84
N LEU A 28 -9.55 7.45 -19.97
CA LEU A 28 -10.59 7.59 -20.99
C LEU A 28 -10.59 6.47 -22.04
N ILE A 29 -9.43 5.86 -22.31
CA ILE A 29 -9.24 4.86 -23.37
C ILE A 29 -9.09 3.48 -22.74
N ASN A 30 -10.18 2.69 -22.79
CA ASN A 30 -10.19 1.34 -22.21
C ASN A 30 -9.90 0.23 -23.25
N LYS A 31 -9.89 0.57 -24.55
CA LYS A 31 -9.62 -0.41 -25.63
C LYS A 31 -8.76 0.22 -26.73
N PRO A 32 -7.86 -0.55 -27.39
CA PRO A 32 -7.55 -1.95 -27.05
C PRO A 32 -6.78 -2.05 -25.72
N GLU A 33 -6.91 -3.19 -25.03
CA GLU A 33 -6.33 -3.44 -23.68
C GLU A 33 -4.83 -3.15 -23.59
N PHE A 34 -4.07 -3.57 -24.60
CA PHE A 34 -2.63 -3.28 -24.69
C PHE A 34 -2.32 -1.77 -24.58
N LEU A 35 -3.07 -0.92 -25.32
CA LEU A 35 -2.88 0.52 -25.28
C LEU A 35 -3.29 1.10 -23.92
N HIS A 36 -4.40 0.63 -23.38
CA HIS A 36 -4.86 1.01 -22.05
C HIS A 36 -3.79 0.73 -20.99
N ARG A 37 -3.22 -0.48 -20.97
CA ARG A 37 -2.16 -0.89 -20.04
C ARG A 37 -0.91 -0.01 -20.17
N ILE A 38 -0.47 0.29 -21.40
CA ILE A 38 0.68 1.20 -21.64
C ILE A 38 0.38 2.59 -21.07
N LEU A 39 -0.80 3.14 -21.35
CA LEU A 39 -1.16 4.48 -20.88
C LEU A 39 -1.25 4.54 -19.36
N LYS A 40 -1.87 3.55 -18.70
CA LYS A 40 -1.94 3.45 -17.24
C LYS A 40 -0.55 3.36 -16.61
N THR A 41 0.26 2.41 -17.06
CA THR A 41 1.63 2.24 -16.54
C THR A 41 2.48 3.49 -16.73
N THR A 42 2.45 4.10 -17.94
CA THR A 42 3.18 5.35 -18.22
C THR A 42 2.68 6.48 -17.32
N GLY A 43 1.35 6.57 -17.13
CA GLY A 43 0.74 7.59 -16.28
C GLY A 43 1.14 7.45 -14.81
N ASN A 44 1.21 6.22 -14.27
CA ASN A 44 1.64 5.95 -12.90
C ASN A 44 3.10 6.37 -12.68
N TYR A 45 4.03 6.00 -13.59
CA TYR A 45 5.42 6.45 -13.51
C TYR A 45 5.57 7.97 -13.65
N PHE A 46 4.82 8.57 -14.59
CA PHE A 46 4.84 10.01 -14.77
C PHE A 46 4.34 10.75 -13.54
N LEU A 47 3.25 10.29 -12.91
CA LEU A 47 2.68 10.92 -11.73
C LEU A 47 3.67 10.99 -10.57
N GLY A 48 4.37 9.88 -10.28
CA GLY A 48 5.41 9.85 -9.25
C GLY A 48 6.60 10.76 -9.58
N THR A 49 7.09 10.70 -10.84
CA THR A 49 8.17 11.58 -11.31
C THR A 49 7.76 13.05 -11.29
N PHE A 50 6.51 13.37 -11.62
CA PHE A 50 5.99 14.74 -11.64
C PHE A 50 5.97 15.39 -10.26
N LEU A 51 5.68 14.63 -9.20
CA LEU A 51 5.83 15.10 -7.83
C LEU A 51 7.26 15.60 -7.57
N TYR A 52 8.27 14.82 -7.96
CA TYR A 52 9.68 15.21 -7.75
C TYR A 52 10.12 16.33 -8.69
N ILE A 53 9.56 16.45 -9.89
CA ILE A 53 9.76 17.63 -10.75
C ILE A 53 9.33 18.88 -9.99
N ILE A 54 8.11 18.90 -9.45
CA ILE A 54 7.60 20.04 -8.68
C ILE A 54 8.47 20.33 -7.46
N LEU A 55 8.77 19.32 -6.65
CA LEU A 55 9.57 19.48 -5.43
C LEU A 55 10.96 20.04 -5.71
N VAL A 56 11.67 19.49 -6.69
CA VAL A 56 13.03 19.94 -7.04
C VAL A 56 13.01 21.37 -7.60
N ILE A 57 12.00 21.73 -8.40
CA ILE A 57 11.86 23.10 -8.90
C ILE A 57 11.55 24.06 -7.74
N VAL A 58 10.59 23.75 -6.88
CA VAL A 58 10.21 24.61 -5.74
C VAL A 58 11.38 24.81 -4.80
N VAL A 59 12.09 23.75 -4.43
CA VAL A 59 13.26 23.82 -3.56
C VAL A 59 14.41 24.60 -4.26
N GLY A 60 14.66 24.34 -5.53
CA GLY A 60 15.66 25.05 -6.33
C GLY A 60 15.38 26.55 -6.43
N ASP A 61 14.13 26.94 -6.67
CA ASP A 61 13.73 28.35 -6.72
C ASP A 61 13.81 29.01 -5.34
N LEU A 62 13.43 28.31 -4.26
CA LEU A 62 13.58 28.83 -2.90
C LEU A 62 15.06 29.08 -2.57
N ILE A 63 15.94 28.13 -2.86
CA ILE A 63 17.39 28.29 -2.69
C ILE A 63 17.90 29.49 -3.51
N ARG A 64 17.48 29.60 -4.76
CA ARG A 64 17.83 30.73 -5.64
C ARG A 64 17.39 32.07 -5.06
N LEU A 65 16.16 32.17 -4.54
CA LEU A 65 15.65 33.37 -3.91
C LEU A 65 16.48 33.76 -2.67
N ILE A 66 16.80 32.81 -1.81
CA ILE A 66 17.64 33.03 -0.62
C ILE A 66 19.05 33.52 -1.03
N LEU A 67 19.68 32.83 -1.99
CA LEU A 67 20.99 33.20 -2.48
C LEU A 67 21.01 34.60 -3.11
N LYS A 68 19.93 34.95 -3.84
CA LYS A 68 19.81 36.26 -4.49
C LYS A 68 19.58 37.40 -3.52
N TYR A 69 18.62 37.25 -2.60
CA TYR A 69 18.14 38.37 -1.78
C TYR A 69 18.79 38.45 -0.39
N VAL A 70 19.25 37.33 0.17
CA VAL A 70 19.92 37.29 1.49
C VAL A 70 21.45 37.36 1.31
N PHE A 71 21.99 36.55 0.41
CA PHE A 71 23.44 36.43 0.21
C PHE A 71 23.98 37.32 -0.92
N HIS A 72 23.11 37.97 -1.70
CA HIS A 72 23.48 38.82 -2.84
C HIS A 72 24.45 38.16 -3.82
N ALA A 73 24.25 36.88 -4.08
CA ALA A 73 25.16 36.00 -4.84
C ALA A 73 25.17 36.37 -6.34
N ARG A 74 26.21 37.10 -6.79
CA ARG A 74 26.32 37.58 -8.18
C ARG A 74 26.48 36.47 -9.23
N PHE A 75 26.94 35.27 -8.82
CA PHE A 75 27.08 34.14 -9.76
C PHE A 75 25.74 33.68 -10.38
N LEU A 76 24.62 34.01 -9.74
CA LEU A 76 23.28 33.71 -10.26
C LEU A 76 22.95 34.45 -11.54
N GLU A 77 23.66 35.52 -11.87
CA GLU A 77 23.47 36.32 -13.08
C GLU A 77 24.11 35.63 -14.32
N PHE A 78 25.02 34.69 -14.10
CA PHE A 78 25.69 34.02 -15.21
C PHE A 78 24.78 32.96 -15.86
N ARG A 79 24.74 32.97 -17.20
CA ARG A 79 24.01 31.95 -17.97
C ARG A 79 24.50 30.53 -17.68
N SER A 80 25.78 30.36 -17.42
CA SER A 80 26.37 29.06 -17.05
C SER A 80 25.75 28.51 -15.76
N THR A 81 25.54 29.36 -14.75
CA THR A 81 24.89 28.94 -13.50
C THR A 81 23.48 28.41 -13.75
N PHE A 82 22.68 29.13 -14.56
CA PHE A 82 21.35 28.67 -14.92
C PHE A 82 21.36 27.30 -15.62
N VAL A 83 22.26 27.11 -16.59
CA VAL A 83 22.38 25.86 -17.34
C VAL A 83 22.84 24.71 -16.42
N ILE A 84 23.88 24.96 -15.59
CA ILE A 84 24.39 23.96 -14.64
C ILE A 84 23.29 23.57 -13.63
N THR A 85 22.58 24.55 -13.05
CA THR A 85 21.48 24.29 -12.11
C THR A 85 20.40 23.44 -12.77
N GLY A 86 20.02 23.74 -14.01
CA GLY A 86 19.07 22.96 -14.79
C GLY A 86 19.49 21.49 -14.96
N PHE A 87 20.76 21.25 -15.30
CA PHE A 87 21.31 19.88 -15.39
C PHE A 87 21.33 19.17 -14.04
N VAL A 88 21.69 19.87 -12.95
CA VAL A 88 21.68 19.31 -11.60
C VAL A 88 20.26 18.93 -11.18
N CYS A 89 19.26 19.81 -11.38
CA CYS A 89 17.88 19.51 -11.09
C CYS A 89 17.38 18.29 -11.88
N MET A 90 17.68 18.25 -13.18
CA MET A 90 17.29 17.11 -14.03
C MET A 90 17.94 15.81 -13.57
N ALA A 91 19.23 15.83 -13.23
CA ALA A 91 19.93 14.65 -12.71
C ALA A 91 19.32 14.17 -11.37
N LEU A 92 18.99 15.08 -10.45
CA LEU A 92 18.33 14.75 -9.19
C LEU A 92 16.95 14.12 -9.42
N ILE A 93 16.12 14.68 -10.30
CA ILE A 93 14.80 14.13 -10.63
C ILE A 93 14.95 12.71 -11.17
N ILE A 94 15.87 12.49 -12.12
CA ILE A 94 16.10 11.16 -12.70
C ILE A 94 16.58 10.18 -11.62
N LEU A 95 17.55 10.56 -10.80
CA LEU A 95 18.10 9.70 -9.75
C LEU A 95 17.04 9.32 -8.72
N ILE A 96 16.23 10.27 -8.24
CA ILE A 96 15.15 10.01 -7.28
C ILE A 96 14.09 9.10 -7.91
N SER A 97 13.69 9.37 -9.16
CA SER A 97 12.68 8.57 -9.85
C SER A 97 13.15 7.14 -10.09
N VAL A 98 14.37 6.95 -10.59
CA VAL A 98 14.95 5.62 -10.82
C VAL A 98 15.11 4.86 -9.50
N TYR A 99 15.62 5.54 -8.45
CA TYR A 99 15.72 4.96 -7.12
C TYR A 99 14.33 4.49 -6.62
N GLY A 100 13.32 5.37 -6.67
CA GLY A 100 11.98 5.06 -6.18
C GLY A 100 11.33 3.88 -6.90
N ILE A 101 11.48 3.80 -8.23
CA ILE A 101 10.98 2.70 -9.05
C ILE A 101 11.67 1.37 -8.69
N LEU A 102 12.99 1.37 -8.61
CA LEU A 102 13.76 0.16 -8.28
C LEU A 102 13.51 -0.30 -6.84
N HIS A 103 13.26 0.66 -5.93
CA HIS A 103 13.07 0.37 -4.51
C HIS A 103 11.79 -0.41 -4.22
N VAL A 104 10.73 -0.27 -5.03
CA VAL A 104 9.50 -1.09 -4.94
C VAL A 104 9.80 -2.59 -4.98
N GLY A 105 10.79 -3.00 -5.75
CA GLY A 105 11.21 -4.40 -5.84
C GLY A 105 11.92 -4.96 -4.60
N THR A 106 12.16 -4.12 -3.57
CA THR A 106 12.86 -4.49 -2.34
C THR A 106 11.86 -4.61 -1.19
N ILE A 107 11.51 -5.84 -0.80
CA ILE A 107 10.62 -6.11 0.33
C ILE A 107 11.47 -6.22 1.60
N LYS A 108 11.27 -5.31 2.54
CA LYS A 108 11.90 -5.30 3.87
C LYS A 108 11.18 -6.26 4.80
N VAL A 109 11.91 -6.83 5.75
CA VAL A 109 11.36 -7.57 6.88
C VAL A 109 11.49 -6.69 8.12
N THR A 110 10.36 -6.30 8.72
CA THR A 110 10.32 -5.41 9.89
C THR A 110 9.73 -6.18 11.07
N PRO A 111 10.55 -6.76 11.96
CA PRO A 111 10.06 -7.60 13.05
C PRO A 111 9.49 -6.78 14.21
N TYR A 112 8.47 -7.32 14.88
CA TYR A 112 7.90 -6.83 16.13
C TYR A 112 7.85 -7.96 17.16
N GLU A 113 7.87 -7.58 18.43
CA GLU A 113 7.73 -8.49 19.56
C GLU A 113 6.77 -7.86 20.58
N VAL A 114 5.74 -8.60 20.98
CA VAL A 114 4.69 -8.11 21.88
C VAL A 114 4.33 -9.19 22.92
N THR A 115 3.79 -8.77 24.04
CA THR A 115 3.35 -9.68 25.10
C THR A 115 1.88 -9.45 25.40
N VAL A 116 1.08 -10.52 25.29
CA VAL A 116 -0.34 -10.57 25.64
C VAL A 116 -0.49 -11.27 27.00
N ASN A 117 -1.15 -10.59 27.93
CA ASN A 117 -1.37 -11.09 29.29
C ASN A 117 -2.55 -12.11 29.35
N LYS A 118 -2.46 -13.16 28.56
CA LYS A 118 -3.42 -14.26 28.50
C LYS A 118 -2.66 -15.56 28.28
N LYS A 119 -3.03 -16.58 29.04
CA LYS A 119 -2.42 -17.91 28.89
C LYS A 119 -3.11 -18.71 27.81
N VAL A 120 -2.33 -19.30 26.93
CA VAL A 120 -2.83 -20.20 25.88
C VAL A 120 -2.32 -21.61 26.16
N LYS A 121 -3.23 -22.58 26.19
CA LYS A 121 -2.87 -23.98 26.48
C LYS A 121 -1.90 -24.50 25.41
N ASP A 122 -0.78 -25.08 25.86
CA ASP A 122 0.25 -25.68 25.00
C ASP A 122 0.81 -24.71 23.92
N MET A 123 0.87 -23.39 24.26
CA MET A 123 1.42 -22.38 23.38
C MET A 123 2.00 -21.21 24.19
N ASP A 124 3.31 -21.06 24.21
CA ASP A 124 4.00 -19.95 24.89
C ASP A 124 4.14 -18.73 23.98
N SER A 125 4.13 -18.94 22.65
CA SER A 125 4.23 -17.88 21.66
C SER A 125 3.53 -18.23 20.36
N LEU A 126 3.17 -17.19 19.59
CA LEU A 126 2.59 -17.27 18.25
C LEU A 126 3.36 -16.37 17.31
N LYS A 127 3.83 -16.90 16.19
CA LYS A 127 4.50 -16.12 15.15
C LYS A 127 3.53 -15.76 14.03
N ILE A 128 3.17 -14.49 13.93
CA ILE A 128 2.30 -13.93 12.91
C ILE A 128 3.17 -13.26 11.85
N VAL A 129 2.84 -13.39 10.56
CA VAL A 129 3.34 -12.45 9.54
C VAL A 129 2.18 -11.60 9.07
N LEU A 130 2.28 -10.29 9.36
CA LEU A 130 1.37 -9.28 8.83
C LEU A 130 1.89 -8.77 7.49
N LEU A 131 0.99 -8.68 6.53
CA LEU A 131 1.14 -7.90 5.30
C LEU A 131 -0.18 -7.23 4.93
N ALA A 132 -0.12 -6.19 4.11
CA ALA A 132 -1.27 -5.48 3.57
C ALA A 132 -0.88 -4.80 2.25
N ASP A 133 -1.87 -4.23 1.57
CA ASP A 133 -1.64 -3.30 0.47
C ASP A 133 -0.78 -3.92 -0.64
N THR A 134 -1.12 -5.13 -1.07
CA THR A 134 -0.42 -5.78 -2.18
C THR A 134 -0.71 -5.10 -3.51
N HIS A 135 -1.93 -4.55 -3.69
CA HIS A 135 -2.36 -3.85 -4.90
C HIS A 135 -2.02 -4.58 -6.20
N PHE A 136 -2.36 -5.88 -6.28
CA PHE A 136 -2.17 -6.62 -7.53
C PHE A 136 -2.96 -5.97 -8.66
N GLY A 137 -2.25 -5.57 -9.73
CA GLY A 137 -2.83 -4.81 -10.81
C GLY A 137 -1.80 -4.41 -11.86
N TYR A 138 -1.80 -3.14 -12.28
CA TYR A 138 -0.88 -2.64 -13.30
C TYR A 138 0.57 -2.56 -12.83
N SER A 139 0.80 -2.18 -11.56
CA SER A 139 2.13 -1.93 -10.99
C SER A 139 2.72 -3.18 -10.33
N ILE A 140 1.92 -3.91 -9.55
CA ILE A 140 2.37 -5.10 -8.82
C ILE A 140 1.92 -6.37 -9.54
N ASN A 141 2.88 -7.20 -9.92
CA ASN A 141 2.70 -8.37 -10.75
C ASN A 141 3.05 -9.69 -10.03
N CYS A 142 2.86 -10.82 -10.72
CA CYS A 142 3.15 -12.16 -10.22
C CYS A 142 4.60 -12.33 -9.70
N ARG A 143 5.61 -11.70 -10.31
CA ARG A 143 7.00 -11.78 -9.83
C ARG A 143 7.15 -11.14 -8.44
N HIS A 144 6.44 -10.05 -8.17
CA HIS A 144 6.44 -9.43 -6.85
C HIS A 144 5.73 -10.34 -5.84
N ALA A 145 4.59 -10.94 -6.22
CA ALA A 145 3.88 -11.94 -5.39
C ALA A 145 4.77 -13.13 -5.02
N GLN A 146 5.56 -13.66 -5.97
CA GLN A 146 6.51 -14.74 -5.70
C GLN A 146 7.58 -14.33 -4.68
N LYS A 147 8.23 -13.18 -4.87
CA LYS A 147 9.22 -12.65 -3.90
C LYS A 147 8.61 -12.44 -2.52
N MET A 148 7.37 -11.94 -2.46
CA MET A 148 6.63 -11.77 -1.21
C MET A 148 6.41 -13.12 -0.52
N ALA A 149 5.89 -14.12 -1.22
CA ALA A 149 5.66 -15.45 -0.68
C ALA A 149 6.97 -16.11 -0.19
N GLU A 150 8.06 -15.98 -0.94
CA GLU A 150 9.39 -16.45 -0.52
C GLU A 150 9.85 -15.78 0.79
N LYS A 151 9.66 -14.47 0.91
CA LYS A 151 10.00 -13.70 2.12
C LYS A 151 9.15 -14.10 3.32
N ILE A 152 7.84 -14.32 3.13
CA ILE A 152 6.93 -14.80 4.17
C ILE A 152 7.35 -16.19 4.64
N ASN A 153 7.57 -17.12 3.71
CA ASN A 153 7.96 -18.49 4.02
C ASN A 153 9.31 -18.57 4.76
N ALA A 154 10.24 -17.65 4.45
CA ALA A 154 11.52 -17.55 5.15
C ALA A 154 11.38 -17.12 6.62
N GLN A 155 10.21 -16.60 7.04
CA GLN A 155 9.93 -16.27 8.43
C GLN A 155 9.40 -17.45 9.23
N ASP A 156 8.99 -18.55 8.57
CA ASP A 156 8.36 -19.73 9.19
C ASP A 156 7.20 -19.34 10.13
N PRO A 157 6.12 -18.72 9.59
CA PRO A 157 5.02 -18.21 10.40
C PRO A 157 4.09 -19.32 10.88
N ASP A 158 3.51 -19.17 12.08
CA ASP A 158 2.39 -19.98 12.52
C ASP A 158 1.10 -19.59 11.80
N ILE A 159 0.91 -18.28 11.53
CA ILE A 159 -0.26 -17.73 10.84
C ILE A 159 0.15 -16.52 10.01
N VAL A 160 -0.54 -16.30 8.90
CA VAL A 160 -0.34 -15.12 8.05
C VAL A 160 -1.62 -14.30 8.01
N CYS A 161 -1.51 -12.98 8.23
CA CYS A 161 -2.61 -12.03 8.24
C CYS A 161 -2.43 -11.00 7.12
N ILE A 162 -3.42 -10.87 6.22
CA ILE A 162 -3.44 -9.92 5.12
C ILE A 162 -4.49 -8.85 5.42
N ALA A 163 -4.03 -7.65 5.77
CA ALA A 163 -4.91 -6.56 6.18
C ALA A 163 -5.39 -5.70 5.01
N GLY A 164 -6.04 -6.31 4.02
CA GLY A 164 -6.75 -5.64 2.94
C GLY A 164 -5.90 -5.02 1.84
N ASP A 165 -6.60 -4.38 0.88
CA ASP A 165 -6.05 -3.80 -0.35
C ASP A 165 -5.18 -4.80 -1.12
N ILE A 166 -5.77 -5.99 -1.35
CA ILE A 166 -5.11 -7.08 -2.06
C ILE A 166 -5.07 -6.78 -3.56
N PHE A 167 -6.14 -6.18 -4.08
CA PHE A 167 -6.30 -5.82 -5.48
C PHE A 167 -6.28 -4.29 -5.67
N ASP A 168 -5.93 -3.85 -6.88
CA ASP A 168 -5.87 -2.42 -7.23
C ASP A 168 -7.10 -2.02 -8.07
N ASN A 169 -8.30 -2.16 -7.50
CA ASN A 169 -9.61 -1.78 -8.04
C ASN A 169 -10.03 -2.42 -9.38
N ASP A 170 -9.21 -3.20 -10.03
CA ASP A 170 -9.49 -3.77 -11.35
C ASP A 170 -8.84 -5.15 -11.48
N TYR A 171 -9.68 -6.19 -11.50
CA TYR A 171 -9.17 -7.55 -11.65
C TYR A 171 -8.48 -7.77 -13.01
N ASP A 172 -8.96 -7.13 -14.07
CA ASP A 172 -8.40 -7.27 -15.42
C ASP A 172 -7.05 -6.54 -15.55
N ALA A 173 -6.69 -5.69 -14.56
CA ALA A 173 -5.35 -5.09 -14.47
C ALA A 173 -4.27 -6.13 -14.16
N ILE A 174 -4.62 -7.27 -13.55
CA ILE A 174 -3.68 -8.33 -13.21
C ILE A 174 -3.25 -9.04 -14.50
N SER A 175 -1.97 -8.93 -14.84
CA SER A 175 -1.46 -9.52 -16.09
C SER A 175 -1.37 -11.05 -16.09
N ASP A 176 -1.24 -11.66 -14.91
CA ASP A 176 -1.11 -13.11 -14.70
C ASP A 176 -1.82 -13.51 -13.39
N PRO A 177 -3.17 -13.58 -13.40
CA PRO A 177 -3.95 -13.95 -12.20
C PRO A 177 -3.63 -15.35 -11.68
N GLU A 178 -3.37 -16.31 -12.58
CA GLU A 178 -3.00 -17.68 -12.21
C GLU A 178 -1.65 -17.70 -11.49
N GLY A 179 -0.66 -16.99 -12.01
CA GLY A 179 0.65 -16.88 -11.37
C GLY A 179 0.57 -16.17 -10.01
N VAL A 180 -0.27 -15.15 -9.85
CA VAL A 180 -0.52 -14.50 -8.55
C VAL A 180 -1.18 -15.49 -7.59
N CYS A 181 -2.22 -16.20 -8.03
CA CYS A 181 -2.89 -17.23 -7.24
C CYS A 181 -1.90 -18.31 -6.77
N ASN A 182 -1.05 -18.84 -7.68
CA ASN A 182 -0.05 -19.85 -7.35
C ASN A 182 1.01 -19.33 -6.36
N ALA A 183 1.42 -18.07 -6.47
CA ALA A 183 2.34 -17.45 -5.54
C ALA A 183 1.71 -17.32 -4.14
N LEU A 184 0.47 -16.85 -4.04
CA LEU A 184 -0.26 -16.77 -2.77
C LEU A 184 -0.49 -18.17 -2.17
N LYS A 185 -0.86 -19.16 -2.97
CA LYS A 185 -1.04 -20.55 -2.56
C LYS A 185 0.23 -21.21 -2.04
N SER A 186 1.40 -20.71 -2.45
CA SER A 186 2.71 -21.19 -1.99
C SER A 186 3.11 -20.73 -0.60
N ILE A 187 2.35 -19.81 0.00
CA ILE A 187 2.56 -19.33 1.37
C ILE A 187 2.28 -20.47 2.34
N LYS A 188 3.24 -20.73 3.22
CA LYS A 188 3.18 -21.80 4.22
C LYS A 188 2.95 -21.22 5.59
N SER A 189 2.01 -21.79 6.34
CA SER A 189 1.75 -21.46 7.72
C SER A 189 1.04 -22.64 8.41
N ARG A 190 1.18 -22.74 9.71
CA ARG A 190 0.58 -23.83 10.51
C ARG A 190 -0.94 -23.70 10.59
N TYR A 191 -1.42 -22.47 10.81
CA TYR A 191 -2.83 -22.18 11.05
C TYR A 191 -3.54 -21.54 9.85
N GLY A 192 -2.85 -21.38 8.72
CA GLY A 192 -3.44 -20.84 7.49
C GLY A 192 -3.13 -19.36 7.24
N VAL A 193 -3.74 -18.85 6.19
CA VAL A 193 -3.63 -17.46 5.74
C VAL A 193 -5.02 -16.82 5.84
N TYR A 194 -5.13 -15.73 6.57
CA TYR A 194 -6.36 -15.01 6.81
C TYR A 194 -6.30 -13.61 6.23
N ALA A 195 -7.40 -13.14 5.66
CA ALA A 195 -7.48 -11.83 5.06
C ALA A 195 -8.78 -11.10 5.42
N CYS A 196 -8.77 -9.79 5.40
CA CYS A 196 -9.94 -8.95 5.30
C CYS A 196 -9.92 -8.14 4.00
N TRP A 197 -11.03 -7.53 3.62
CA TRP A 197 -11.08 -6.59 2.51
C TRP A 197 -10.55 -5.20 2.89
N GLY A 198 -9.89 -4.53 1.94
CA GLY A 198 -9.56 -3.12 1.99
C GLY A 198 -10.47 -2.26 1.10
N ASN A 199 -10.20 -0.98 1.02
CA ASN A 199 -11.03 -0.04 0.26
C ASN A 199 -10.78 -0.08 -1.25
N HIS A 200 -9.66 -0.64 -1.70
CA HIS A 200 -9.35 -0.88 -3.11
C HIS A 200 -9.79 -2.24 -3.64
N ASP A 201 -10.29 -3.14 -2.79
CA ASP A 201 -10.82 -4.45 -3.19
C ASP A 201 -12.24 -4.34 -3.77
N LEU A 202 -12.42 -3.43 -4.73
CA LEU A 202 -13.65 -3.13 -5.46
C LEU A 202 -13.32 -2.84 -6.92
N ASP A 203 -14.23 -3.17 -7.85
CA ASP A 203 -14.13 -2.76 -9.26
C ASP A 203 -14.55 -1.28 -9.42
N GLU A 204 -13.59 -0.38 -9.41
CA GLU A 204 -13.81 1.05 -9.52
C GLU A 204 -12.81 1.73 -10.49
N PRO A 205 -13.25 2.71 -11.28
CA PRO A 205 -12.33 3.50 -12.09
C PRO A 205 -11.34 4.30 -11.24
N ILE A 206 -10.06 4.16 -11.52
CA ILE A 206 -8.97 4.89 -10.85
C ILE A 206 -8.39 5.95 -11.76
N LEU A 207 -8.25 7.17 -11.25
CA LEU A 207 -7.46 8.25 -11.86
C LEU A 207 -6.46 8.80 -10.84
N ALA A 208 -5.19 8.78 -11.16
CA ALA A 208 -4.12 9.26 -10.29
C ALA A 208 -4.06 8.60 -8.90
N GLY A 209 -4.45 7.31 -8.82
CA GLY A 209 -4.56 6.58 -7.55
C GLY A 209 -5.86 6.82 -6.79
N PHE A 210 -6.66 7.81 -7.14
CA PHE A 210 -7.95 8.07 -6.50
C PHE A 210 -9.10 7.40 -7.23
N THR A 211 -10.03 6.82 -6.47
CA THR A 211 -11.23 6.20 -7.02
C THR A 211 -12.28 7.25 -7.36
N PHE A 212 -12.83 7.15 -8.57
CA PHE A 212 -13.96 7.96 -9.02
C PHE A 212 -15.19 7.06 -9.09
N GLY A 213 -15.85 6.87 -7.94
CA GLY A 213 -17.00 5.98 -7.81
C GLY A 213 -18.14 6.36 -8.75
N GLY A 214 -18.42 5.49 -9.72
CA GLY A 214 -19.69 5.49 -10.44
C GLY A 214 -20.78 4.82 -9.60
N LYS A 215 -22.04 5.24 -9.72
CA LYS A 215 -23.20 4.63 -9.04
C LYS A 215 -23.54 3.23 -9.60
N LYS A 216 -22.60 2.32 -9.74
CA LYS A 216 -22.87 0.93 -10.09
C LYS A 216 -23.15 0.14 -8.81
N LYS A 217 -24.26 -0.59 -8.79
CA LYS A 217 -24.71 -1.41 -7.65
C LYS A 217 -23.83 -2.65 -7.42
N ASP A 218 -22.99 -3.04 -8.38
CA ASP A 218 -22.16 -4.25 -8.34
C ASP A 218 -20.69 -3.89 -8.57
N GLN A 219 -20.06 -3.37 -7.52
CA GLN A 219 -18.63 -3.06 -7.54
C GLN A 219 -17.77 -4.20 -6.97
N ALA A 220 -18.37 -5.27 -6.46
CA ALA A 220 -17.66 -6.46 -6.02
C ALA A 220 -17.42 -7.38 -7.23
N ASP A 221 -16.16 -7.55 -7.65
CA ASP A 221 -15.81 -8.53 -8.66
C ASP A 221 -15.65 -9.93 -8.01
N PRO A 222 -16.53 -10.90 -8.35
CA PRO A 222 -16.48 -12.23 -7.73
C PRO A 222 -15.18 -13.00 -8.05
N ARG A 223 -14.44 -12.57 -9.09
CA ARG A 223 -13.14 -13.18 -9.44
C ARG A 223 -12.07 -12.88 -8.39
N MET A 224 -12.14 -11.72 -7.70
CA MET A 224 -11.24 -11.38 -6.60
C MET A 224 -11.38 -12.40 -5.46
N GLU A 225 -12.61 -12.64 -5.01
CA GLU A 225 -12.88 -13.62 -3.96
C GLU A 225 -12.55 -15.06 -4.41
N GLN A 226 -12.83 -15.41 -5.67
CA GLN A 226 -12.50 -16.71 -6.21
C GLN A 226 -10.99 -16.97 -6.21
N LEU A 227 -10.17 -15.96 -6.58
CA LEU A 227 -8.72 -16.05 -6.53
C LEU A 227 -8.21 -16.32 -5.12
N LEU A 228 -8.77 -15.66 -4.10
CA LEU A 228 -8.40 -15.88 -2.70
C LEU A 228 -8.77 -17.31 -2.25
N ARG A 229 -9.96 -17.79 -2.60
CA ARG A 229 -10.37 -19.18 -2.32
C ARG A 229 -9.44 -20.20 -2.98
N ASP A 230 -9.11 -20.00 -4.25
CA ASP A 230 -8.21 -20.88 -5.01
C ASP A 230 -6.78 -20.86 -4.46
N ALA A 231 -6.38 -19.77 -3.84
CA ALA A 231 -5.11 -19.60 -3.13
C ALA A 231 -5.13 -20.14 -1.70
N ASN A 232 -6.24 -20.75 -1.23
CA ASN A 232 -6.46 -21.22 0.14
C ASN A 232 -6.33 -20.11 1.20
N ILE A 233 -6.81 -18.91 0.89
CA ILE A 233 -6.86 -17.78 1.83
C ILE A 233 -8.27 -17.73 2.44
N HIS A 234 -8.34 -17.70 3.77
CA HIS A 234 -9.57 -17.51 4.52
C HIS A 234 -9.91 -16.04 4.56
N LEU A 235 -10.91 -15.65 3.78
CA LEU A 235 -11.40 -14.27 3.75
C LEU A 235 -12.47 -14.10 4.82
N LEU A 236 -12.21 -13.26 5.81
CA LEU A 236 -13.13 -12.92 6.90
C LEU A 236 -13.84 -11.59 6.60
N THR A 237 -15.17 -11.61 6.64
CA THR A 237 -16.02 -10.48 6.26
C THR A 237 -17.00 -10.10 7.39
N ASP A 238 -16.49 -9.36 8.38
CA ASP A 238 -17.16 -9.13 9.66
C ASP A 238 -17.41 -10.44 10.43
N GLU A 239 -16.40 -11.27 10.50
CA GLU A 239 -16.45 -12.61 11.08
C GLU A 239 -15.29 -12.85 12.05
N ALA A 240 -15.52 -13.75 13.02
CA ALA A 240 -14.51 -14.23 13.95
C ALA A 240 -14.36 -15.75 13.81
N GLU A 241 -13.14 -16.25 13.72
CA GLU A 241 -12.82 -17.68 13.66
C GLU A 241 -11.97 -18.08 14.87
N LEU A 242 -12.35 -19.14 15.58
CA LEU A 242 -11.57 -19.74 16.68
C LEU A 242 -10.58 -20.75 16.12
N ILE A 243 -9.31 -20.48 16.28
CA ILE A 243 -8.22 -21.30 15.74
C ILE A 243 -7.73 -22.30 16.80
N ASP A 244 -7.84 -23.59 16.49
CA ASP A 244 -7.32 -24.72 17.29
C ASP A 244 -7.73 -24.64 18.78
N ASP A 245 -8.92 -24.05 19.06
CA ASP A 245 -9.44 -23.75 20.42
C ASP A 245 -8.50 -22.86 21.26
N LYS A 246 -7.61 -22.08 20.63
CA LYS A 246 -6.53 -21.35 21.30
C LYS A 246 -6.68 -19.83 21.26
N PHE A 247 -6.99 -19.26 20.10
CA PHE A 247 -7.11 -17.83 19.87
C PHE A 247 -8.12 -17.51 18.77
N TYR A 248 -8.63 -16.31 18.75
CA TYR A 248 -9.52 -15.83 17.70
C TYR A 248 -8.78 -14.98 16.68
N VAL A 249 -9.14 -15.14 15.40
CA VAL A 249 -8.85 -14.21 14.33
C VAL A 249 -10.16 -13.56 13.91
N VAL A 250 -10.21 -12.23 13.94
CA VAL A 250 -11.40 -11.43 13.62
C VAL A 250 -11.08 -10.59 12.38
N GLY A 251 -11.72 -10.88 11.26
CA GLY A 251 -11.60 -10.06 10.04
C GLY A 251 -12.72 -9.05 9.95
N ARG A 252 -12.36 -7.77 9.88
CA ARG A 252 -13.32 -6.67 9.82
C ARG A 252 -13.39 -6.09 8.43
N ASN A 253 -14.60 -5.91 7.90
CA ASN A 253 -14.81 -5.26 6.62
C ASN A 253 -14.31 -3.81 6.61
N ASP A 254 -13.72 -3.36 5.50
CA ASP A 254 -13.40 -1.95 5.34
C ASP A 254 -14.65 -1.07 5.30
N SER A 255 -14.63 0.04 6.05
CA SER A 255 -15.79 0.92 6.18
C SER A 255 -16.16 1.61 4.87
N SER A 256 -15.15 2.03 4.09
CA SER A 256 -15.36 2.71 2.81
C SER A 256 -15.92 1.75 1.77
N ARG A 257 -15.35 0.53 1.71
CA ARG A 257 -15.83 -0.54 0.83
C ARG A 257 -17.28 -0.90 1.15
N THR A 258 -17.58 -1.18 2.40
CA THR A 258 -18.92 -1.59 2.85
C THR A 258 -19.95 -0.50 2.56
N HIS A 259 -19.62 0.77 2.80
CA HIS A 259 -20.50 1.90 2.47
C HIS A 259 -20.78 2.02 0.97
N LYS A 260 -19.77 1.83 0.12
CA LYS A 260 -19.93 1.85 -1.35
C LYS A 260 -20.84 0.73 -1.84
N LEU A 261 -20.79 -0.44 -1.21
CA LEU A 261 -21.66 -1.58 -1.49
C LEU A 261 -23.08 -1.42 -0.89
N GLY A 262 -23.36 -0.32 -0.18
CA GLY A 262 -24.67 -0.03 0.41
C GLY A 262 -24.95 -0.77 1.72
N GLY A 263 -23.90 -1.31 2.37
CA GLY A 263 -23.96 -1.98 3.66
C GLY A 263 -23.44 -1.13 4.82
N GLN A 264 -23.37 -1.77 5.97
CA GLN A 264 -22.71 -1.26 7.18
C GLN A 264 -21.84 -2.36 7.77
N ARG A 265 -20.60 -2.02 8.16
CA ARG A 265 -19.73 -2.98 8.84
C ARG A 265 -20.12 -3.11 10.33
N LEU A 266 -19.84 -4.27 10.90
CA LEU A 266 -20.03 -4.48 12.32
C LEU A 266 -19.03 -3.64 13.16
N SER A 267 -19.50 -3.21 14.34
CA SER A 267 -18.60 -2.58 15.31
C SER A 267 -17.70 -3.65 15.95
N PRO A 268 -16.53 -3.26 16.52
CA PRO A 268 -15.67 -4.20 17.23
C PRO A 268 -16.44 -4.94 18.35
N ALA A 269 -17.25 -4.24 19.13
CA ALA A 269 -18.06 -4.82 20.20
C ALA A 269 -19.10 -5.82 19.71
N GLN A 270 -19.64 -5.65 18.48
CA GLN A 270 -20.56 -6.63 17.88
C GLN A 270 -19.81 -7.90 17.45
N LEU A 271 -18.57 -7.76 16.98
CA LEU A 271 -17.74 -8.88 16.54
C LEU A 271 -17.23 -9.73 17.72
N THR A 272 -17.03 -9.12 18.89
CA THR A 272 -16.50 -9.83 20.07
C THR A 272 -17.56 -10.26 21.07
N LYS A 273 -18.84 -9.88 20.90
CA LYS A 273 -19.91 -10.08 21.91
C LYS A 273 -20.10 -11.52 22.37
N ASP A 274 -19.85 -12.48 21.49
CA ASP A 274 -20.06 -13.92 21.75
C ASP A 274 -18.72 -14.68 21.88
N LEU A 275 -17.58 -13.98 21.93
CA LEU A 275 -16.26 -14.59 22.03
C LEU A 275 -15.87 -14.81 23.51
N ASP A 276 -15.10 -15.85 23.75
CA ASP A 276 -14.40 -16.08 25.03
C ASP A 276 -13.16 -15.17 25.10
N LEU A 277 -13.31 -14.03 25.76
CA LEU A 277 -12.25 -13.02 25.89
C LEU A 277 -11.10 -13.43 26.82
N ASP A 278 -11.15 -14.58 27.47
CA ASP A 278 -9.99 -15.16 28.13
C ASP A 278 -8.96 -15.70 27.13
N LYS A 279 -9.40 -15.96 25.88
CA LYS A 279 -8.52 -16.30 24.76
C LYS A 279 -8.02 -15.05 24.05
N PRO A 280 -6.81 -15.06 23.45
CA PRO A 280 -6.32 -13.95 22.64
C PRO A 280 -7.22 -13.67 21.45
N VAL A 281 -7.42 -12.37 21.15
CA VAL A 281 -8.23 -11.88 20.03
C VAL A 281 -7.37 -11.02 19.11
N ILE A 282 -7.19 -11.46 17.86
CA ILE A 282 -6.38 -10.81 16.85
C ILE A 282 -7.32 -10.24 15.80
N PHE A 283 -7.40 -8.91 15.73
CA PHE A 283 -8.13 -8.22 14.65
C PHE A 283 -7.26 -8.06 13.42
N ILE A 284 -7.87 -8.22 12.25
CA ILE A 284 -7.35 -7.80 10.95
C ILE A 284 -8.32 -6.74 10.45
N ASP A 285 -7.94 -5.47 10.52
CA ASP A 285 -8.70 -4.32 10.01
C ASP A 285 -7.81 -3.57 9.01
N HIS A 286 -8.33 -3.22 7.84
CA HIS A 286 -7.52 -2.56 6.83
C HIS A 286 -7.05 -1.18 7.27
N GLN A 287 -7.98 -0.34 7.73
CA GLN A 287 -7.68 1.04 8.13
C GLN A 287 -7.47 1.15 9.63
N PRO A 288 -6.37 1.78 10.13
CA PRO A 288 -6.13 1.97 11.57
C PRO A 288 -7.06 3.05 12.15
N LYS A 289 -8.35 2.73 12.20
CA LYS A 289 -9.43 3.59 12.71
C LYS A 289 -10.12 2.93 13.90
N GLN A 290 -10.71 3.77 14.75
CA GLN A 290 -11.48 3.29 15.90
C GLN A 290 -10.64 2.44 16.86
N LEU A 291 -9.35 2.79 17.05
CA LEU A 291 -8.42 2.01 17.86
C LEU A 291 -8.92 1.87 19.31
N GLN A 292 -9.56 2.91 19.88
CA GLN A 292 -10.12 2.83 21.22
C GLN A 292 -11.29 1.84 21.28
N GLU A 293 -12.22 1.91 20.34
CA GLU A 293 -13.37 1.00 20.29
C GLU A 293 -12.93 -0.46 20.08
N THR A 294 -11.85 -0.69 19.33
CA THR A 294 -11.27 -2.01 19.14
C THR A 294 -10.61 -2.52 20.41
N ALA A 295 -9.89 -1.66 21.13
CA ALA A 295 -9.31 -1.99 22.43
C ALA A 295 -10.39 -2.27 23.49
N ASP A 296 -11.43 -1.42 23.56
CA ASP A 296 -12.56 -1.57 24.50
C ASP A 296 -13.37 -2.85 24.24
N ALA A 297 -13.36 -3.33 22.99
CA ALA A 297 -14.00 -4.60 22.61
C ALA A 297 -13.18 -5.84 23.00
N GLY A 298 -12.00 -5.68 23.61
CA GLY A 298 -11.17 -6.77 24.12
C GLY A 298 -10.19 -7.36 23.11
N ALA A 299 -9.86 -6.64 22.04
CA ALA A 299 -8.78 -7.01 21.13
C ALA A 299 -7.42 -6.98 21.86
N ASP A 300 -6.58 -7.99 21.62
CA ASP A 300 -5.20 -8.02 22.11
C ASP A 300 -4.23 -7.50 21.03
N LEU A 301 -4.52 -7.81 19.76
CA LEU A 301 -3.81 -7.29 18.62
C LEU A 301 -4.78 -6.69 17.62
N ASP A 302 -4.35 -5.61 16.94
CA ASP A 302 -5.02 -4.98 15.80
C ASP A 302 -4.00 -4.74 14.69
N LEU A 303 -4.17 -5.45 13.58
CA LEU A 303 -3.23 -5.54 12.47
C LEU A 303 -3.77 -4.80 11.26
N CYS A 304 -3.07 -3.71 10.84
CA CYS A 304 -3.57 -2.78 9.84
C CYS A 304 -2.56 -2.48 8.72
N GLY A 305 -3.08 -1.89 7.63
CA GLY A 305 -2.32 -1.35 6.50
C GLY A 305 -2.79 0.05 6.11
N HIS A 306 -3.17 0.24 4.82
CA HIS A 306 -3.85 1.40 4.24
C HIS A 306 -3.00 2.65 4.02
N THR A 307 -2.18 3.03 4.96
CA THR A 307 -1.52 4.34 4.96
C THR A 307 -0.30 4.41 4.06
N HIS A 308 0.26 3.24 3.70
CA HIS A 308 1.53 3.10 2.98
C HIS A 308 2.71 3.87 3.60
N ASP A 309 2.59 4.32 4.88
CA ASP A 309 3.51 5.29 5.49
C ASP A 309 3.68 6.55 4.61
N GLY A 310 2.59 6.95 3.90
CA GLY A 310 2.61 8.04 2.93
C GLY A 310 3.33 7.73 1.62
N GLN A 311 3.82 6.51 1.40
CA GLN A 311 4.44 5.93 0.21
C GLN A 311 5.65 6.68 -0.34
N MET A 312 5.54 8.00 -0.56
CA MET A 312 6.58 8.83 -1.17
C MET A 312 6.85 10.08 -0.35
N PHE A 313 8.12 10.41 -0.10
CA PHE A 313 8.50 11.69 0.48
C PHE A 313 7.97 12.85 -0.39
N PRO A 314 7.36 13.89 0.21
CA PRO A 314 7.24 14.16 1.65
C PRO A 314 5.97 13.60 2.30
N GLY A 315 5.17 12.76 1.63
CA GLY A 315 3.93 12.18 2.15
C GLY A 315 4.11 11.50 3.52
N ASN A 316 5.24 10.80 3.69
CA ASN A 316 5.59 10.14 4.96
C ASN A 316 5.77 11.11 6.15
N LEU A 317 6.04 12.40 5.91
CA LEU A 317 6.11 13.41 6.98
C LEU A 317 4.73 13.91 7.40
N PHE A 318 3.75 13.85 6.51
CA PHE A 318 2.42 14.42 6.73
C PHE A 318 1.37 13.39 7.12
N ILE A 319 1.56 12.11 6.77
CA ILE A 319 0.58 11.05 7.02
C ILE A 319 0.23 10.92 8.51
N HIS A 320 1.19 11.16 9.40
CA HIS A 320 1.01 11.15 10.86
C HIS A 320 0.05 12.20 11.40
N LEU A 321 -0.31 13.21 10.59
CA LEU A 321 -1.29 14.23 10.98
C LEU A 321 -2.75 13.75 10.84
N PHE A 322 -2.97 12.66 10.10
CA PHE A 322 -4.31 12.17 9.75
C PHE A 322 -4.71 10.91 10.51
N TRP A 323 -3.74 10.21 11.14
CA TRP A 323 -3.96 8.93 11.80
C TRP A 323 -3.34 8.91 13.18
N GLU A 324 -4.02 8.28 14.15
CA GLU A 324 -3.48 8.08 15.50
C GLU A 324 -2.23 7.17 15.47
N ASN A 325 -2.28 6.11 14.66
CA ASN A 325 -1.13 5.32 14.26
C ASN A 325 -1.13 5.18 12.74
N SER A 326 -0.24 5.87 12.07
CA SER A 326 -0.12 5.79 10.62
C SER A 326 0.88 4.73 10.15
N PHE A 327 1.82 4.32 11.01
CA PHE A 327 2.86 3.34 10.69
C PHE A 327 3.58 2.88 11.96
N GLY A 328 3.91 1.59 11.99
CA GLY A 328 4.66 0.99 13.08
C GLY A 328 3.78 0.55 14.24
N TYR A 329 4.29 0.65 15.44
CA TYR A 329 3.68 0.11 16.64
C TYR A 329 3.08 1.20 17.52
N LEU A 330 1.85 0.95 18.02
CA LEU A 330 1.19 1.73 19.06
C LEU A 330 0.57 0.77 20.08
N LYS A 331 0.75 1.05 21.37
CA LYS A 331 0.01 0.38 22.44
C LYS A 331 -1.20 1.22 22.84
N LYS A 332 -2.39 0.62 22.80
CA LYS A 332 -3.66 1.24 23.21
C LYS A 332 -4.26 0.40 24.32
N ASP A 333 -4.17 0.87 25.56
CA ASP A 333 -4.51 0.08 26.77
C ASP A 333 -3.78 -1.28 26.77
N ASN A 334 -4.51 -2.39 26.66
CA ASN A 334 -3.93 -3.72 26.56
C ASN A 334 -3.69 -4.17 25.10
N MET A 335 -4.26 -3.46 24.12
CA MET A 335 -4.16 -3.80 22.71
C MET A 335 -2.86 -3.32 22.11
N HIS A 336 -2.24 -4.17 21.29
CA HIS A 336 -1.09 -3.87 20.45
C HIS A 336 -1.56 -3.62 19.01
N ASN A 337 -1.51 -2.35 18.55
CA ASN A 337 -1.81 -2.02 17.17
C ASN A 337 -0.52 -1.94 16.36
N ILE A 338 -0.48 -2.60 15.20
CA ILE A 338 0.64 -2.61 14.27
C ILE A 338 0.13 -2.24 12.88
N VAL A 339 0.68 -1.17 12.33
CA VAL A 339 0.33 -0.67 10.99
C VAL A 339 1.54 -0.86 10.09
N THR A 340 1.38 -1.69 9.04
CA THR A 340 2.44 -1.88 8.04
C THR A 340 2.41 -0.78 6.98
N SER A 341 3.58 -0.48 6.40
CA SER A 341 3.67 0.39 5.22
C SER A 341 3.20 -0.27 3.93
N GLY A 342 2.75 -1.53 4.01
CA GLY A 342 2.29 -2.30 2.85
C GLY A 342 3.42 -2.95 2.06
N VAL A 343 3.10 -4.04 1.35
CA VAL A 343 4.07 -4.80 0.55
C VAL A 343 4.09 -4.42 -0.92
N GLY A 344 3.06 -3.73 -1.38
CA GLY A 344 2.94 -3.18 -2.72
C GLY A 344 3.00 -1.66 -2.77
N VAL A 345 2.40 -1.08 -3.80
CA VAL A 345 2.29 0.37 -4.02
C VAL A 345 0.91 0.71 -4.58
N TRP A 346 0.44 1.87 -4.22
CA TRP A 346 -0.80 2.46 -4.68
C TRP A 346 -0.51 3.63 -5.65
N GLY A 347 -1.22 3.68 -6.78
CA GLY A 347 -1.07 4.73 -7.79
C GLY A 347 0.33 4.77 -8.41
N PRO A 348 1.19 5.74 -8.08
CA PRO A 348 2.57 5.79 -8.58
C PRO A 348 3.39 4.57 -8.20
N ASP A 349 4.01 3.91 -9.19
CA ASP A 349 4.87 2.74 -8.98
C ASP A 349 6.25 3.16 -8.44
N MET A 350 6.27 3.74 -7.24
CA MET A 350 7.47 4.31 -6.61
C MET A 350 7.38 4.28 -5.08
N ARG A 351 8.53 3.99 -4.45
CA ARG A 351 8.77 4.15 -3.01
C ARG A 351 9.99 5.04 -2.77
N VAL A 352 9.79 6.18 -2.10
CA VAL A 352 10.88 7.12 -1.74
C VAL A 352 10.71 7.56 -0.30
N GLY A 353 11.67 7.21 0.55
CA GLY A 353 11.61 7.49 1.98
C GLY A 353 10.79 6.49 2.80
N THR A 354 10.12 5.54 2.14
CA THR A 354 9.36 4.45 2.74
C THR A 354 9.75 3.11 2.11
N ASN A 355 9.26 1.97 2.63
CA ASN A 355 9.61 0.65 2.13
C ASN A 355 8.36 -0.15 1.74
N CYS A 356 8.47 -1.08 0.80
CA CYS A 356 7.59 -2.24 0.79
C CYS A 356 8.05 -3.18 1.90
N GLU A 357 7.12 -3.72 2.70
CA GLU A 357 7.51 -4.58 3.82
C GLU A 357 6.51 -5.69 4.14
N ILE A 358 7.03 -6.69 4.87
CA ILE A 358 6.26 -7.66 5.66
C ILE A 358 6.69 -7.54 7.11
N CYS A 359 5.75 -7.78 8.05
CA CYS A 359 6.00 -7.61 9.48
C CYS A 359 5.84 -8.95 10.22
N PRO A 360 6.93 -9.69 10.49
CA PRO A 360 6.89 -10.80 11.44
C PRO A 360 6.65 -10.26 12.85
N ILE A 361 5.67 -10.83 13.55
CA ILE A 361 5.27 -10.43 14.89
C ILE A 361 5.37 -11.67 15.78
N THR A 362 6.23 -11.64 16.79
CA THR A 362 6.26 -12.67 17.83
C THR A 362 5.40 -12.22 19.00
N VAL A 363 4.31 -12.95 19.24
CA VAL A 363 3.40 -12.72 20.36
C VAL A 363 3.74 -13.70 21.46
N HIS A 364 4.12 -13.22 22.64
CA HIS A 364 4.34 -14.03 23.83
C HIS A 364 3.08 -14.03 24.71
N PHE A 365 2.68 -15.19 25.20
CA PHE A 365 1.54 -15.36 26.10
C PHE A 365 2.01 -15.58 27.55
N GLN A 366 1.41 -14.84 28.52
CA GLN A 366 1.79 -14.88 29.93
C GLN A 366 0.58 -15.05 30.88
#